data_fa8e964d76b64f27dc3438b865cce231
#
_entry.id   fa8e964d76b64f27dc3438b865cce231
#
_cell.length_a   1.000
_cell.length_b   1.000
_cell.length_c   1.000
_cell.angle_alpha   90.00
_cell.angle_beta   90.00
_cell.angle_gamma   90.00
#
_symmetry.space_group_name_H-M   'P 1'
#
loop_
_entity.id
_entity.type
_entity.pdbx_description
1 polymer ?
#
loop_
_entity_poly.entity_id
_entity_poly.type
_entity_poly.pdbx_seq_one_letter_code
_entity_poly.pdbx_strand_id
1 'polypeptide(L)'
;IEAGRLKQDGEVVHKNGSVSVVKIAIDPVWYLPGLAERFATTEKNLRRQLFEQTAGMFPELVTRPDLQVFLPPIGGTTAYLFGDVSKLPDHSTRITCRVHDECNGSDVFGSDICTCRPYLIHGIEECARAGQNGGLGIIIYNRKEGRALGEVTKFLVYNARKRQEGGDAAAQYFER
;
A
#
# COMPACT_ATOMS: atom_id res chain seq x y z
N ILE A 1 -0.34 22.24 8.62
CA ILE A 1 -0.47 23.70 8.37
C ILE A 1 -0.22 24.45 9.66
N GLU A 2 -0.99 24.20 10.71
CA GLU A 2 -0.85 24.91 12.01
C GLU A 2 0.55 24.81 12.61
N ALA A 3 1.22 23.68 12.47
CA ALA A 3 2.61 23.50 12.91
C ALA A 3 3.66 24.08 11.94
N GLY A 4 3.28 24.82 10.90
CA GLY A 4 4.19 25.43 9.92
C GLY A 4 4.91 24.44 8.99
N ARG A 5 4.55 23.15 9.02
CA ARG A 5 5.21 22.10 8.22
C ARG A 5 4.80 22.12 6.75
N LEU A 6 3.59 22.57 6.44
CA LEU A 6 3.05 22.71 5.10
C LEU A 6 2.49 24.11 4.90
N LYS A 7 2.57 24.63 3.69
CA LYS A 7 2.03 25.94 3.30
C LYS A 7 0.73 25.77 2.52
N GLN A 8 -0.16 26.74 2.58
CA GLN A 8 -1.31 26.82 1.69
C GLN A 8 -0.90 27.52 0.40
N ASP A 9 -0.30 26.76 -0.53
CA ASP A 9 0.25 27.26 -1.79
C ASP A 9 -0.80 27.40 -2.90
N GLY A 10 -1.98 26.81 -2.72
CA GLY A 10 -3.06 26.79 -3.71
C GLY A 10 -2.91 25.73 -4.81
N GLU A 11 -1.80 25.03 -4.86
CA GLU A 11 -1.49 23.99 -5.86
C GLU A 11 -1.55 22.60 -5.23
N VAL A 12 -0.70 22.32 -4.26
CA VAL A 12 -0.68 21.04 -3.53
C VAL A 12 -1.59 21.10 -2.31
N VAL A 13 -1.55 22.20 -1.54
CA VAL A 13 -2.40 22.42 -0.38
C VAL A 13 -3.25 23.67 -0.57
N HIS A 14 -4.56 23.47 -0.64
CA HIS A 14 -5.52 24.56 -0.88
C HIS A 14 -5.88 25.32 0.39
N LYS A 15 -6.48 26.53 0.21
CA LYS A 15 -6.89 27.42 1.33
C LYS A 15 -7.89 26.77 2.29
N ASN A 16 -8.69 25.83 1.81
CA ASN A 16 -9.66 25.07 2.63
C ASN A 16 -9.02 23.87 3.37
N GLY A 17 -7.70 23.69 3.26
CA GLY A 17 -6.97 22.59 3.88
C GLY A 17 -7.00 21.28 3.09
N SER A 18 -7.68 21.23 1.94
CA SER A 18 -7.63 20.04 1.07
C SER A 18 -6.29 19.92 0.37
N VAL A 19 -5.92 18.70 -0.01
CA VAL A 19 -4.66 18.39 -0.69
C VAL A 19 -4.97 17.82 -2.07
N SER A 20 -4.38 18.38 -3.11
CA SER A 20 -4.44 17.84 -4.46
C SER A 20 -3.57 16.59 -4.56
N VAL A 21 -4.13 15.50 -5.06
CA VAL A 21 -3.43 14.24 -5.24
C VAL A 21 -3.92 13.51 -6.48
N VAL A 22 -3.01 12.97 -7.27
CA VAL A 22 -3.34 12.03 -8.34
C VAL A 22 -3.32 10.64 -7.75
N LYS A 23 -4.39 9.88 -7.94
CA LYS A 23 -4.54 8.53 -7.44
C LYS A 23 -4.49 7.54 -8.60
N ILE A 24 -3.59 6.56 -8.50
CA ILE A 24 -3.44 5.46 -9.48
C ILE A 24 -3.72 4.15 -8.76
N ALA A 25 -4.74 3.43 -9.20
CA ALA A 25 -5.03 2.08 -8.71
C ALA A 25 -4.33 1.05 -9.61
N ILE A 26 -3.65 0.09 -8.99
CA ILE A 26 -2.87 -0.94 -9.68
C ILE A 26 -3.34 -2.29 -9.14
N ASP A 27 -4.01 -3.07 -9.99
CA ASP A 27 -4.38 -4.44 -9.67
C ASP A 27 -3.20 -5.40 -9.89
N PRO A 28 -3.07 -6.46 -9.08
CA PRO A 28 -2.10 -7.50 -9.34
C PRO A 28 -2.46 -8.23 -10.64
N VAL A 29 -1.47 -8.45 -11.50
CA VAL A 29 -1.61 -9.21 -12.74
C VAL A 29 -0.67 -10.41 -12.69
N TRP A 30 -1.22 -11.61 -12.79
CA TRP A 30 -0.45 -12.84 -12.78
C TRP A 30 -0.31 -13.39 -14.20
N TYR A 31 0.93 -13.44 -14.68
CA TYR A 31 1.27 -14.12 -15.93
C TYR A 31 1.39 -15.63 -15.67
N LEU A 32 0.37 -16.38 -16.07
CA LEU A 32 0.21 -17.79 -15.71
C LEU A 32 1.32 -18.70 -16.21
N PRO A 33 1.83 -18.58 -17.46
CA PRO A 33 2.96 -19.38 -17.91
C PRO A 33 4.21 -19.19 -17.04
N GLY A 34 4.57 -17.94 -16.74
CA GLY A 34 5.74 -17.64 -15.91
C GLY A 34 5.58 -18.10 -14.46
N LEU A 35 4.35 -18.05 -13.90
CA LEU A 35 4.08 -18.62 -12.59
C LEU A 35 4.19 -20.15 -12.60
N ALA A 36 3.70 -20.82 -13.63
CA ALA A 36 3.81 -22.27 -13.76
C ALA A 36 5.28 -22.71 -13.80
N GLU A 37 6.10 -22.02 -14.58
CA GLU A 37 7.55 -22.23 -14.61
C GLU A 37 8.19 -22.02 -13.24
N ARG A 38 7.90 -20.90 -12.58
CA ARG A 38 8.45 -20.57 -11.25
C ARG A 38 8.10 -21.60 -10.18
N PHE A 39 6.90 -22.19 -10.25
CA PHE A 39 6.44 -23.22 -9.31
C PHE A 39 6.73 -24.63 -9.78
N ALA A 40 7.51 -24.83 -10.85
CA ALA A 40 7.84 -26.13 -11.42
C ALA A 40 6.60 -27.03 -11.66
N THR A 41 5.53 -26.42 -12.19
CA THR A 41 4.27 -27.11 -12.53
C THR A 41 3.86 -26.80 -13.97
N THR A 42 2.84 -27.51 -14.48
CA THR A 42 2.26 -27.18 -15.77
C THR A 42 1.23 -26.06 -15.64
N GLU A 43 1.09 -25.20 -16.66
CA GLU A 43 0.07 -24.16 -16.68
C GLU A 43 -1.34 -24.75 -16.48
N LYS A 44 -1.63 -25.89 -17.08
CA LYS A 44 -2.90 -26.62 -16.90
C LYS A 44 -3.17 -26.97 -15.44
N ASN A 45 -2.18 -27.47 -14.73
CA ASN A 45 -2.32 -27.80 -13.30
C ASN A 45 -2.48 -26.55 -12.45
N LEU A 46 -1.69 -25.48 -12.72
CA LEU A 46 -1.81 -24.22 -12.04
C LEU A 46 -3.22 -23.63 -12.19
N ARG A 47 -3.74 -23.57 -13.41
CA ARG A 47 -5.09 -23.06 -13.71
C ARG A 47 -6.17 -23.85 -12.98
N ARG A 48 -6.07 -25.18 -12.99
CA ARG A 48 -7.01 -26.05 -12.27
C ARG A 48 -6.97 -25.78 -10.77
N GLN A 49 -5.81 -25.69 -10.18
CA GLN A 49 -5.66 -25.39 -8.75
C GLN A 49 -6.24 -24.02 -8.39
N LEU A 50 -5.96 -23.00 -9.18
CA LEU A 50 -6.54 -21.67 -8.96
C LEU A 50 -8.07 -21.69 -9.07
N PHE A 51 -8.62 -22.41 -10.05
CA PHE A 51 -10.06 -22.59 -10.20
C PHE A 51 -10.69 -23.30 -8.98
N GLU A 52 -10.09 -24.39 -8.53
CA GLU A 52 -10.57 -25.15 -7.38
C GLU A 52 -10.46 -24.31 -6.07
N GLN A 53 -9.33 -23.62 -5.85
CA GLN A 53 -9.10 -22.82 -4.66
C GLN A 53 -10.00 -21.55 -4.60
N THR A 54 -10.48 -21.08 -5.73
CA THR A 54 -11.45 -19.99 -5.81
C THR A 54 -12.90 -20.49 -5.83
N ALA A 55 -13.15 -21.73 -5.48
CA ALA A 55 -14.47 -22.36 -5.52
C ALA A 55 -15.18 -22.21 -6.88
N GLY A 56 -14.42 -22.23 -7.98
CA GLY A 56 -14.96 -22.10 -9.34
C GLY A 56 -15.38 -20.70 -9.74
N MET A 57 -15.04 -19.68 -8.97
CA MET A 57 -15.44 -18.28 -9.25
C MET A 57 -14.92 -17.75 -10.59
N PHE A 58 -13.83 -18.33 -11.11
CA PHE A 58 -13.16 -17.87 -12.35
C PHE A 58 -13.11 -19.01 -13.37
N PRO A 59 -14.25 -19.33 -14.02
CA PRO A 59 -14.33 -20.45 -14.99
C PRO A 59 -13.39 -20.24 -16.18
N GLU A 60 -13.04 -19.02 -16.54
CA GLU A 60 -12.10 -18.69 -17.60
C GLU A 60 -10.71 -19.31 -17.38
N LEU A 61 -10.31 -19.57 -16.15
CA LEU A 61 -9.04 -20.27 -15.85
C LEU A 61 -8.95 -21.64 -16.54
N VAL A 62 -10.08 -22.34 -16.69
CA VAL A 62 -10.12 -23.66 -17.30
C VAL A 62 -10.76 -23.68 -18.70
N THR A 63 -11.61 -22.70 -19.01
CA THR A 63 -12.33 -22.63 -20.30
C THR A 63 -11.64 -21.76 -21.34
N ARG A 64 -10.73 -20.86 -20.92
CA ARG A 64 -10.05 -19.90 -21.78
C ARG A 64 -8.51 -20.02 -21.68
N PRO A 65 -7.94 -21.11 -22.21
CA PRO A 65 -6.47 -21.32 -22.19
C PRO A 65 -5.69 -20.28 -23.02
N ASP A 66 -6.38 -19.54 -23.86
CA ASP A 66 -5.83 -18.40 -24.62
C ASP A 66 -5.51 -17.17 -23.73
N LEU A 67 -6.17 -17.03 -22.60
CA LEU A 67 -5.88 -15.96 -21.63
C LEU A 67 -4.68 -16.31 -20.78
N GLN A 68 -3.54 -15.70 -21.06
CA GLN A 68 -2.28 -15.95 -20.33
C GLN A 68 -2.14 -15.18 -19.02
N VAL A 69 -3.05 -14.26 -18.75
CA VAL A 69 -3.05 -13.45 -17.52
C VAL A 69 -4.29 -13.73 -16.69
N PHE A 70 -4.11 -13.64 -15.38
CA PHE A 70 -5.18 -13.73 -14.40
C PHE A 70 -5.09 -12.55 -13.44
N LEU A 71 -6.23 -11.94 -13.14
CA LEU A 71 -6.37 -10.87 -12.17
C LEU A 71 -6.93 -11.47 -10.87
N PRO A 72 -6.08 -11.82 -9.91
CA PRO A 72 -6.55 -12.44 -8.68
C PRO A 72 -7.39 -11.45 -7.86
N PRO A 73 -8.44 -11.89 -7.16
CA PRO A 73 -9.29 -11.03 -6.33
C PRO A 73 -8.62 -10.71 -4.99
N ILE A 74 -7.39 -10.24 -5.02
CA ILE A 74 -6.63 -9.83 -3.85
C ILE A 74 -6.42 -8.32 -3.88
N GLY A 75 -6.18 -7.73 -2.72
CA GLY A 75 -5.93 -6.30 -2.62
C GLY A 75 -4.77 -5.86 -3.50
N GLY A 76 -4.98 -4.78 -4.24
CA GLY A 76 -3.98 -4.17 -5.10
C GLY A 76 -3.13 -3.13 -4.39
N THR A 77 -2.39 -2.39 -5.18
CA THR A 77 -1.57 -1.25 -4.75
C THR A 77 -2.22 0.04 -5.23
N THR A 78 -2.21 1.06 -4.39
CA THR A 78 -2.59 2.41 -4.81
C THR A 78 -1.38 3.32 -4.67
N ALA A 79 -1.07 4.06 -5.73
CA ALA A 79 -0.10 5.14 -5.69
C ALA A 79 -0.84 6.48 -5.56
N TYR A 80 -0.40 7.31 -4.62
CA TYR A 80 -0.85 8.70 -4.44
C TYR A 80 0.31 9.62 -4.75
N LEU A 81 0.14 10.51 -5.74
CA LEU A 81 1.18 11.41 -6.21
C LEU A 81 0.81 12.85 -5.83
N PHE A 82 1.76 13.55 -5.23
CA PHE A 82 1.65 14.94 -4.76
C PHE A 82 2.59 15.82 -5.57
N GLY A 83 2.08 16.91 -6.11
CA GLY A 83 2.82 17.83 -6.98
C GLY A 83 2.53 17.62 -8.47
N ASP A 84 3.36 18.19 -9.33
CA ASP A 84 3.18 18.14 -10.78
C ASP A 84 3.65 16.82 -11.37
N VAL A 85 2.69 15.94 -11.67
CA VAL A 85 2.95 14.58 -12.20
C VAL A 85 3.61 14.57 -13.58
N SER A 86 3.54 15.67 -14.33
CA SER A 86 4.22 15.77 -15.63
C SER A 86 5.74 15.69 -15.51
N LYS A 87 6.28 15.94 -14.32
CA LYS A 87 7.71 15.85 -14.00
C LYS A 87 8.19 14.43 -13.73
N LEU A 88 7.30 13.44 -13.66
CA LEU A 88 7.68 12.05 -13.33
C LEU A 88 8.73 11.46 -14.30
N PRO A 89 8.68 11.71 -15.61
CA PRO A 89 9.68 11.21 -16.55
C PRO A 89 11.05 11.95 -16.51
N ASP A 90 11.12 13.09 -15.83
CA ASP A 90 12.34 13.88 -15.75
C ASP A 90 13.28 13.33 -14.68
N HIS A 91 14.44 12.84 -15.09
CA HIS A 91 15.48 12.29 -14.23
C HIS A 91 16.04 13.28 -13.21
N SER A 92 15.88 14.59 -13.43
CA SER A 92 16.30 15.63 -12.48
C SER A 92 15.28 15.86 -11.37
N THR A 93 14.04 15.34 -11.50
CA THR A 93 13.00 15.51 -10.52
C THR A 93 13.33 14.77 -9.22
N ARG A 94 13.38 15.51 -8.12
CA ARG A 94 13.54 14.93 -6.79
C ARG A 94 12.24 14.24 -6.36
N ILE A 95 12.32 12.93 -6.10
CA ILE A 95 11.18 12.13 -5.65
C ILE A 95 11.35 11.79 -4.18
N THR A 96 10.31 12.07 -3.39
CA THR A 96 10.16 11.60 -2.02
C THR A 96 9.12 10.50 -2.00
N CYS A 97 9.47 9.31 -1.51
CA CYS A 97 8.58 8.15 -1.55
C CYS A 97 8.40 7.51 -0.18
N ARG A 98 7.17 7.12 0.12
CA ARG A 98 6.80 6.25 1.24
C ARG A 98 6.09 5.00 0.72
N VAL A 99 6.63 3.83 0.98
CA VAL A 99 5.93 2.55 0.79
C VAL A 99 5.26 2.17 2.12
N HIS A 100 3.96 1.90 2.06
CA HIS A 100 3.14 1.59 3.22
C HIS A 100 2.31 0.33 2.96
N ASP A 101 2.47 -0.67 3.81
CA ASP A 101 1.58 -1.83 3.83
C ASP A 101 0.40 -1.53 4.76
N GLU A 102 -0.81 -1.85 4.32
CA GLU A 102 -2.04 -1.62 5.05
C GLU A 102 -1.96 -2.09 6.51
N CYS A 103 -2.46 -1.25 7.40
CA CYS A 103 -2.67 -1.55 8.80
C CYS A 103 -4.03 -1.00 9.21
N ASN A 104 -5.10 -1.72 8.88
CA ASN A 104 -6.48 -1.25 9.00
C ASN A 104 -6.81 -0.68 10.39
N GLY A 105 -6.46 -1.40 11.45
CA GLY A 105 -6.71 -0.95 12.83
C GLY A 105 -6.03 0.38 13.15
N SER A 106 -4.81 0.59 12.69
CA SER A 106 -4.07 1.84 12.90
C SER A 106 -4.50 2.92 11.91
N ASP A 107 -4.52 2.62 10.61
CA ASP A 107 -4.75 3.59 9.55
C ASP A 107 -6.17 4.17 9.59
N VAL A 108 -7.17 3.31 9.83
CA VAL A 108 -8.60 3.68 9.78
C VAL A 108 -9.14 3.98 11.18
N PHE A 109 -8.93 3.08 12.14
CA PHE A 109 -9.54 3.17 13.47
C PHE A 109 -8.65 3.84 14.52
N GLY A 110 -7.42 4.23 14.15
CA GLY A 110 -6.53 4.97 15.04
C GLY A 110 -5.99 4.15 16.21
N SER A 111 -5.91 2.81 16.06
CA SER A 111 -5.29 1.96 17.08
C SER A 111 -3.83 2.37 17.32
N ASP A 112 -3.45 2.46 18.57
CA ASP A 112 -2.10 2.81 19.05
C ASP A 112 -1.20 1.60 19.31
N ILE A 113 -1.69 0.39 18.99
CA ILE A 113 -0.91 -0.85 19.18
C ILE A 113 0.36 -0.93 18.32
N CYS A 114 0.40 -0.16 17.24
CA CYS A 114 1.56 -0.02 16.36
C CYS A 114 1.75 1.44 15.93
N THR A 115 2.82 1.71 15.20
CA THR A 115 3.22 3.04 14.73
C THR A 115 2.86 3.30 13.27
N CYS A 116 2.03 2.45 12.65
CA CYS A 116 1.79 2.51 11.20
C CYS A 116 1.13 3.82 10.76
N ARG A 117 0.06 4.26 11.45
CA ARG A 117 -0.62 5.52 11.13
C ARG A 117 0.25 6.76 11.29
N PRO A 118 0.96 6.98 12.41
CA PRO A 118 1.87 8.12 12.53
C PRO A 118 2.93 8.18 11.43
N TYR A 119 3.50 7.05 11.04
CA TYR A 119 4.45 7.00 9.91
C TYR A 119 3.78 7.25 8.56
N LEU A 120 2.53 6.82 8.37
CA LEU A 120 1.77 7.15 7.17
C LEU A 120 1.52 8.66 7.09
N ILE A 121 1.08 9.28 8.17
CA ILE A 121 0.83 10.72 8.25
C ILE A 121 2.12 11.50 7.96
N HIS A 122 3.23 11.12 8.60
CA HIS A 122 4.53 11.73 8.33
C HIS A 122 4.93 11.59 6.85
N GLY A 123 4.74 10.40 6.28
CA GLY A 123 5.00 10.16 4.86
C GLY A 123 4.15 11.06 3.94
N ILE A 124 2.86 11.25 4.25
CA ILE A 124 1.98 12.14 3.51
C ILE A 124 2.46 13.60 3.61
N GLU A 125 2.83 14.06 4.81
CA GLU A 125 3.38 15.41 5.01
C GLU A 125 4.66 15.64 4.20
N GLU A 126 5.60 14.69 4.21
CA GLU A 126 6.84 14.79 3.45
C GLU A 126 6.62 14.75 1.93
N CYS A 127 5.67 13.92 1.47
CA CYS A 127 5.30 13.86 0.06
C CYS A 127 4.63 15.18 -0.41
N ALA A 128 3.71 15.73 0.39
CA ALA A 128 3.09 17.01 0.08
C ALA A 128 4.15 18.13 0.04
N ARG A 129 5.07 18.15 1.01
CA ARG A 129 6.19 19.12 1.06
C ARG A 129 7.11 18.99 -0.16
N ALA A 130 7.39 17.75 -0.60
CA ALA A 130 8.19 17.52 -1.81
C ALA A 130 7.52 18.13 -3.04
N GLY A 131 6.19 17.94 -3.19
CA GLY A 131 5.41 18.58 -4.24
C GLY A 131 5.47 20.11 -4.18
N GLN A 132 5.30 20.70 -2.99
CA GLN A 132 5.37 22.16 -2.78
C GLN A 132 6.76 22.75 -3.11
N ASN A 133 7.82 21.96 -2.99
CA ASN A 133 9.19 22.36 -3.30
C ASN A 133 9.61 22.05 -4.75
N GLY A 134 8.66 21.83 -5.64
CA GLY A 134 8.92 21.62 -7.06
C GLY A 134 9.36 20.19 -7.44
N GLY A 135 9.45 19.28 -6.45
CA GLY A 135 9.65 17.84 -6.65
C GLY A 135 8.34 17.07 -6.75
N LEU A 136 8.40 15.78 -6.49
CA LEU A 136 7.25 14.88 -6.49
C LEU A 136 7.21 14.03 -5.22
N GLY A 137 6.05 13.95 -4.58
CA GLY A 137 5.81 13.02 -3.49
C GLY A 137 5.04 11.80 -3.97
N ILE A 138 5.40 10.60 -3.51
CA ILE A 138 4.71 9.35 -3.88
C ILE A 138 4.45 8.52 -2.63
N ILE A 139 3.18 8.21 -2.35
CA ILE A 139 2.80 7.19 -1.38
C ILE A 139 2.39 5.94 -2.14
N ILE A 140 3.06 4.83 -1.89
CA ILE A 140 2.67 3.51 -2.37
C ILE A 140 1.96 2.79 -1.23
N TYR A 141 0.66 2.59 -1.37
CA TYR A 141 -0.17 1.93 -0.36
C TYR A 141 -0.56 0.53 -0.84
N ASN A 142 -0.02 -0.49 -0.20
CA ASN A 142 -0.32 -1.89 -0.50
C ASN A 142 -1.45 -2.39 0.41
N ARG A 143 -2.51 -2.92 -0.18
CA ARG A 143 -3.57 -3.60 0.56
C ARG A 143 -3.11 -4.98 0.97
N LYS A 144 -2.38 -5.04 2.07
CA LYS A 144 -1.73 -6.25 2.56
C LYS A 144 -1.66 -6.26 4.08
N GLU A 145 -2.82 -6.40 4.71
CA GLU A 145 -2.90 -6.50 6.17
C GLU A 145 -2.08 -7.70 6.68
N GLY A 146 -1.27 -7.44 7.73
CA GLY A 146 -0.44 -8.47 8.34
C GLY A 146 0.80 -8.88 7.55
N ARG A 147 1.08 -8.25 6.41
CA ARG A 147 2.25 -8.53 5.55
C ARG A 147 2.39 -10.02 5.22
N ALA A 148 3.57 -10.63 5.50
CA ALA A 148 3.82 -12.04 5.27
C ALA A 148 3.21 -12.97 6.33
N LEU A 149 2.89 -12.44 7.51
CA LEU A 149 2.34 -13.21 8.63
C LEU A 149 0.83 -13.49 8.48
N GLY A 150 0.12 -12.59 7.78
CA GLY A 150 -1.33 -12.56 7.76
C GLY A 150 -1.93 -11.88 9.00
N GLU A 151 -3.19 -11.46 8.88
CA GLU A 151 -3.87 -10.61 9.86
C GLU A 151 -4.05 -11.30 11.22
N VAL A 152 -4.49 -12.57 11.21
CA VAL A 152 -4.71 -13.33 12.45
C VAL A 152 -3.44 -13.48 13.26
N THR A 153 -2.35 -13.89 12.63
CA THR A 153 -1.05 -14.05 13.30
C THR A 153 -0.54 -12.71 13.83
N LYS A 154 -0.68 -11.65 13.05
CA LYS A 154 -0.35 -10.29 13.51
C LYS A 154 -1.09 -9.93 14.79
N PHE A 155 -2.40 -10.16 14.86
CA PHE A 155 -3.20 -9.85 16.04
C PHE A 155 -2.80 -10.69 17.25
N LEU A 156 -2.50 -11.96 17.07
CA LEU A 156 -2.01 -12.83 18.14
C LEU A 156 -0.69 -12.28 18.73
N VAL A 157 0.25 -11.89 17.87
CA VAL A 157 1.55 -11.33 18.29
C VAL A 157 1.35 -10.00 19.04
N TYR A 158 0.53 -9.09 18.52
CA TYR A 158 0.29 -7.81 19.18
C TYR A 158 -0.49 -7.96 20.50
N ASN A 159 -1.47 -8.86 20.56
CA ASN A 159 -2.18 -9.15 21.79
C ASN A 159 -1.25 -9.73 22.88
N ALA A 160 -0.36 -10.65 22.50
CA ALA A 160 0.62 -11.19 23.42
C ALA A 160 1.55 -10.07 23.93
N ARG A 161 2.08 -9.23 23.01
CA ARG A 161 2.95 -8.11 23.34
C ARG A 161 2.28 -7.08 24.27
N LYS A 162 1.03 -6.69 24.00
CA LYS A 162 0.29 -5.71 24.80
C LYS A 162 -0.03 -6.21 26.21
N ARG A 163 -0.09 -7.53 26.40
CA ARG A 163 -0.34 -8.16 27.71
C ARG A 163 0.93 -8.43 28.51
N GLN A 164 2.10 -8.22 27.92
CA GLN A 164 3.35 -8.33 28.65
C GLN A 164 3.52 -7.13 29.58
N GLU A 165 4.04 -7.40 30.78
CA GLU A 165 4.46 -6.34 31.69
C GLU A 165 5.58 -5.51 31.04
N GLY A 166 5.40 -4.18 31.02
CA GLY A 166 6.33 -3.28 30.34
C GLY A 166 6.18 -3.18 28.81
N GLY A 167 5.07 -3.68 28.25
CA GLY A 167 4.76 -3.48 26.82
C GLY A 167 4.55 -2.01 26.49
N ASP A 168 5.42 -1.43 25.64
CA ASP A 168 5.35 -0.02 25.25
C ASP A 168 4.16 0.24 24.33
N ALA A 169 3.45 1.35 24.55
CA ALA A 169 2.52 1.90 23.57
C ALA A 169 3.28 2.43 22.34
N ALA A 170 2.62 2.47 21.18
CA ALA A 170 3.24 2.94 19.94
C ALA A 170 3.80 4.37 20.07
N ALA A 171 3.11 5.26 20.79
CA ALA A 171 3.51 6.64 21.01
C ALA A 171 4.90 6.74 21.68
N GLN A 172 5.26 5.83 22.56
CA GLN A 172 6.53 5.83 23.27
C GLN A 172 7.75 5.61 22.35
N TYR A 173 7.54 5.03 21.15
CA TYR A 173 8.60 4.91 20.16
C TYR A 173 8.93 6.22 19.44
N PHE A 174 8.05 7.23 19.52
CA PHE A 174 8.29 8.55 18.93
C PHE A 174 8.94 9.54 19.88
N GLU A 175 8.98 9.23 21.17
CA GLU A 175 9.61 10.05 22.21
C GLU A 175 11.10 9.72 22.41
N ARG A 176 11.58 8.64 21.80
CA ARG A 176 12.97 8.15 21.84
C ARG A 176 13.69 8.46 20.54
#